data_df4dd921c19505afc104e0a1011c869e
#
_entry.id   df4dd921c19505afc104e0a1011c869e
#
_cell.length_a   1.000
_cell.length_b   1.000
_cell.length_c   1.000
_cell.angle_alpha   90.00
_cell.angle_beta   90.00
_cell.angle_gamma   90.00
#
_symmetry.space_group_name_H-M   'P 1'
#
loop_
_entity.id
_entity.type
_entity.pdbx_description
1 polymer ?
#
loop_
_entity_poly.entity_id
_entity_poly.type
_entity_poly.pdbx_seq_one_letter_code
_entity_poly.pdbx_strand_id
1 'polypeptide(L)'
;MTSTGLTAQQMSILFQNITLQCLGITPSGPTDQQAYFNVRIDWPTTGQPAWAITDDIAFLRCVEVPDRYNTAHEVQPVTQEPPTYPETTIYTRIWQTDFIFYGPNSFDRARQVKACLYQDFVHAILEASNLYLDTVIGTPRRTPELFQNQWWERTGFSARMNEQVTDVLVKPAIQLANIILEDVNGIFAEITVDL
;
A
#
# COMPACT_ATOMS: atom_id res chain seq x y z
N MET A 1 -3.33 -15.83 -11.23
CA MET A 1 -2.49 -15.21 -10.19
C MET A 1 -3.41 -14.45 -9.25
N THR A 2 -3.36 -14.74 -7.98
CA THR A 2 -4.06 -14.00 -6.91
C THR A 2 -3.01 -13.33 -6.04
N SER A 3 -3.23 -12.05 -5.70
CA SER A 3 -2.34 -11.26 -4.85
C SER A 3 -3.09 -10.72 -3.65
N THR A 4 -2.46 -10.71 -2.49
CA THR A 4 -2.99 -10.08 -1.28
C THR A 4 -2.58 -8.61 -1.16
N GLY A 5 -1.67 -8.13 -2.03
CA GLY A 5 -1.16 -6.76 -1.99
C GLY A 5 -2.23 -5.72 -2.29
N LEU A 6 -2.21 -4.63 -1.53
CA LEU A 6 -3.10 -3.49 -1.74
C LEU A 6 -2.72 -2.70 -2.98
N THR A 7 -3.70 -2.24 -3.73
CA THR A 7 -3.47 -1.24 -4.78
C THR A 7 -3.20 0.14 -4.17
N ALA A 8 -2.56 1.04 -4.92
CA ALA A 8 -2.32 2.41 -4.49
C ALA A 8 -3.62 3.14 -4.11
N GLN A 9 -4.72 2.86 -4.81
CA GLN A 9 -6.03 3.42 -4.50
C GLN A 9 -6.58 2.88 -3.17
N GLN A 10 -6.50 1.58 -2.94
CA GLN A 10 -6.93 0.96 -1.68
C GLN A 10 -6.12 1.50 -0.50
N MET A 11 -4.80 1.65 -0.67
CA MET A 11 -3.91 2.25 0.32
C MET A 11 -4.32 3.69 0.64
N SER A 12 -4.58 4.50 -0.39
CA SER A 12 -4.99 5.89 -0.20
C SER A 12 -6.33 6.00 0.55
N ILE A 13 -7.31 5.16 0.21
CA ILE A 13 -8.62 5.12 0.88
C ILE A 13 -8.46 4.67 2.34
N LEU A 14 -7.63 3.65 2.60
CA LEU A 14 -7.35 3.16 3.95
C LEU A 14 -6.82 4.28 4.84
N PHE A 15 -5.78 4.99 4.37
CA PHE A 15 -5.18 6.10 5.13
C PHE A 15 -6.09 7.32 5.24
N GLN A 16 -6.94 7.57 4.25
CA GLN A 16 -7.99 8.61 4.36
C GLN A 16 -8.93 8.29 5.52
N ASN A 17 -9.42 7.07 5.61
CA ASN A 17 -10.32 6.64 6.69
C ASN A 17 -9.64 6.67 8.07
N ILE A 18 -8.39 6.21 8.17
CA ILE A 18 -7.60 6.30 9.40
C ILE A 18 -7.43 7.76 9.82
N THR A 19 -7.09 8.64 8.89
CA THR A 19 -6.87 10.07 9.18
C THR A 19 -8.15 10.75 9.65
N LEU A 20 -9.30 10.45 9.02
CA LEU A 20 -10.60 10.94 9.47
C LEU A 20 -10.89 10.53 10.90
N GLN A 21 -10.71 9.25 11.24
CA GLN A 21 -10.90 8.75 12.60
C GLN A 21 -9.95 9.42 13.59
N CYS A 22 -8.67 9.59 13.23
CA CYS A 22 -7.69 10.29 14.06
C CYS A 22 -8.06 11.75 14.33
N LEU A 23 -8.74 12.40 13.40
CA LEU A 23 -9.24 13.76 13.53
C LEU A 23 -10.61 13.83 14.25
N GLY A 24 -11.20 12.69 14.61
CA GLY A 24 -12.52 12.61 15.22
C GLY A 24 -13.65 12.92 14.25
N ILE A 25 -13.41 12.76 12.95
CA ILE A 25 -14.41 12.98 11.90
C ILE A 25 -15.01 11.63 11.53
N THR A 26 -16.32 11.46 11.74
CA THR A 26 -17.02 10.22 11.36
C THR A 26 -17.85 10.49 10.12
N PRO A 27 -17.48 9.95 8.95
CA PRO A 27 -18.29 10.08 7.75
C PRO A 27 -19.66 9.43 7.94
N SER A 28 -20.72 10.09 7.48
CA SER A 28 -22.08 9.55 7.49
C SER A 28 -22.31 8.46 6.44
N GLY A 29 -21.34 8.28 5.54
CA GLY A 29 -21.36 7.28 4.48
C GLY A 29 -20.28 7.56 3.42
N PRO A 30 -20.13 6.69 2.40
CA PRO A 30 -19.10 6.82 1.37
C PRO A 30 -19.28 8.05 0.47
N THR A 31 -20.43 8.71 0.53
CA THR A 31 -20.76 9.92 -0.23
C THR A 31 -20.72 11.20 0.63
N ASP A 32 -20.23 11.13 1.85
CA ASP A 32 -20.12 12.29 2.76
C ASP A 32 -19.06 13.27 2.27
N GLN A 33 -19.46 14.16 1.36
CA GLN A 33 -18.58 15.17 0.78
C GLN A 33 -17.97 16.10 1.83
N GLN A 34 -18.68 16.38 2.92
CA GLN A 34 -18.18 17.27 3.97
C GLN A 34 -17.02 16.63 4.76
N ALA A 35 -17.12 15.35 5.11
CA ALA A 35 -16.05 14.64 5.79
C ALA A 35 -14.83 14.51 4.87
N TYR A 36 -15.03 14.06 3.63
CA TYR A 36 -13.96 13.90 2.65
C TYR A 36 -13.42 15.23 2.11
N PHE A 37 -14.11 16.34 2.34
CA PHE A 37 -13.57 17.67 2.07
C PHE A 37 -12.37 17.99 2.97
N ASN A 38 -12.40 17.57 4.23
CA ASN A 38 -11.36 17.86 5.21
C ASN A 38 -10.12 16.94 5.06
N VAL A 39 -10.29 15.72 4.52
CA VAL A 39 -9.19 14.78 4.29
C VAL A 39 -9.25 14.29 2.85
N ARG A 40 -8.29 14.71 2.04
CA ARG A 40 -8.26 14.48 0.60
C ARG A 40 -7.12 13.57 0.21
N ILE A 41 -7.37 12.78 -0.83
CA ILE A 41 -6.32 12.02 -1.49
C ILE A 41 -5.65 12.94 -2.51
N ASP A 42 -4.32 12.98 -2.51
CA ASP A 42 -3.54 13.69 -3.52
C ASP A 42 -3.76 13.05 -4.92
N TRP A 43 -3.69 13.87 -5.97
CA TRP A 43 -3.89 13.46 -7.37
C TRP A 43 -5.29 12.93 -7.73
N PRO A 44 -6.36 13.64 -7.44
CA PRO A 44 -7.69 13.23 -7.92
C PRO A 44 -7.76 13.44 -9.42
N THR A 45 -8.39 12.50 -10.13
CA THR A 45 -8.58 12.56 -11.59
C THR A 45 -9.58 13.64 -12.01
N THR A 46 -10.43 14.10 -11.09
CA THR A 46 -11.52 15.05 -11.33
C THR A 46 -11.25 16.46 -10.82
N GLY A 47 -10.02 16.74 -10.34
CA GLY A 47 -9.67 17.99 -9.70
C GLY A 47 -10.09 18.04 -8.22
N GLN A 48 -9.60 19.07 -7.51
CA GLN A 48 -9.93 19.31 -6.10
C GLN A 48 -10.88 20.49 -5.98
N PRO A 49 -11.92 20.40 -5.15
CA PRO A 49 -12.69 21.60 -4.78
C PRO A 49 -11.79 22.66 -4.19
N ALA A 50 -12.00 23.93 -4.51
CA ALA A 50 -11.28 25.02 -3.88
C ALA A 50 -11.52 25.05 -2.37
N TRP A 51 -10.54 25.54 -1.62
CA TRP A 51 -10.66 25.75 -0.16
C TRP A 51 -10.13 27.14 0.22
N ALA A 52 -10.59 27.65 1.34
CA ALA A 52 -10.11 28.92 1.85
C ALA A 52 -8.89 28.74 2.76
N ILE A 53 -8.07 29.79 2.89
CA ILE A 53 -6.88 29.78 3.77
C ILE A 53 -7.22 29.50 5.23
N THR A 54 -8.47 29.74 5.60
CA THR A 54 -9.02 29.49 6.94
C THR A 54 -9.48 28.05 7.18
N ASP A 55 -9.52 27.24 6.13
CA ASP A 55 -10.00 25.86 6.23
C ASP A 55 -8.86 24.92 6.63
N ASP A 56 -9.11 24.08 7.63
CA ASP A 56 -8.19 23.02 8.03
C ASP A 56 -8.38 21.80 7.11
N ILE A 57 -7.43 21.55 6.24
CA ILE A 57 -7.50 20.46 5.26
C ILE A 57 -6.23 19.61 5.32
N ALA A 58 -6.41 18.30 5.22
CA ALA A 58 -5.34 17.33 5.08
C ALA A 58 -5.30 16.77 3.65
N PHE A 59 -4.12 16.64 3.09
CA PHE A 59 -3.84 15.90 1.87
C PHE A 59 -2.98 14.68 2.19
N LEU A 60 -3.34 13.56 1.59
CA LEU A 60 -2.64 12.29 1.75
C LEU A 60 -2.06 11.84 0.42
N ARG A 61 -0.81 11.46 0.43
CA ARG A 61 -0.12 10.89 -0.70
C ARG A 61 0.52 9.58 -0.31
N CYS A 62 0.04 8.47 -0.89
CA CYS A 62 0.61 7.15 -0.67
C CYS A 62 1.45 6.76 -1.88
N VAL A 63 2.72 6.42 -1.65
CA VAL A 63 3.66 5.99 -2.69
C VAL A 63 4.42 4.76 -2.23
N GLU A 64 4.69 3.85 -3.16
CA GLU A 64 5.61 2.75 -2.91
C GLU A 64 7.04 3.27 -2.96
N VAL A 65 7.85 2.89 -1.97
CA VAL A 65 9.25 3.33 -1.86
C VAL A 65 10.16 2.14 -2.11
N PRO A 66 11.15 2.26 -3.01
CA PRO A 66 12.11 1.20 -3.22
C PRO A 66 12.94 0.96 -1.96
N ASP A 67 13.06 -0.31 -1.58
CA ASP A 67 13.90 -0.75 -0.45
C ASP A 67 14.63 -2.03 -0.81
N ARG A 68 15.71 -2.33 -0.08
CA ARG A 68 16.50 -3.57 -0.25
C ARG A 68 15.67 -4.83 0.00
N TYR A 69 14.75 -4.76 0.93
CA TYR A 69 13.90 -5.89 1.32
C TYR A 69 12.84 -6.22 0.27
N ASN A 70 12.49 -5.27 -0.61
CA ASN A 70 11.56 -5.50 -1.71
C ASN A 70 12.12 -6.46 -2.78
N THR A 71 13.43 -6.69 -2.77
CA THR A 71 14.09 -7.61 -3.71
C THR A 71 14.17 -9.04 -3.20
N ALA A 72 13.90 -9.26 -1.92
CA ALA A 72 13.90 -10.58 -1.31
C ALA A 72 12.52 -11.24 -1.48
N HIS A 73 12.47 -12.25 -2.33
CA HIS A 73 11.27 -13.06 -2.55
C HIS A 73 11.49 -14.44 -1.98
N GLU A 74 10.63 -14.87 -1.07
CA GLU A 74 10.59 -16.24 -0.61
C GLU A 74 9.58 -17.01 -1.45
N VAL A 75 10.06 -18.07 -2.12
CA VAL A 75 9.23 -18.96 -2.91
C VAL A 75 8.98 -20.22 -2.11
N GLN A 76 7.73 -20.45 -1.73
CA GLN A 76 7.33 -21.67 -1.04
C GLN A 76 6.65 -22.63 -2.00
N PRO A 77 7.27 -23.80 -2.29
CA PRO A 77 6.61 -24.84 -3.04
C PRO A 77 5.50 -25.45 -2.18
N VAL A 78 4.28 -25.45 -2.69
CA VAL A 78 3.20 -26.18 -2.04
C VAL A 78 3.18 -27.60 -2.59
N THR A 79 3.29 -28.57 -1.70
CA THR A 79 3.12 -29.99 -2.03
C THR A 79 1.63 -30.24 -2.32
N GLN A 80 1.27 -30.20 -3.59
CA GLN A 80 -0.06 -30.60 -4.05
C GLN A 80 0.09 -31.66 -5.13
N GLU A 81 -0.87 -32.57 -5.22
CA GLU A 81 -0.85 -33.61 -6.26
C GLU A 81 -1.18 -33.04 -7.65
N PRO A 82 -0.63 -33.67 -8.73
CA PRO A 82 -0.92 -33.27 -10.11
C PRO A 82 -2.43 -33.14 -10.37
N PRO A 83 -2.92 -32.27 -11.30
CA PRO A 83 -2.16 -31.71 -12.44
C PRO A 83 -1.64 -30.30 -12.29
N THR A 84 -1.78 -29.64 -11.14
CA THR A 84 -1.35 -28.25 -10.98
C THR A 84 -0.59 -28.03 -9.69
N TYR A 85 0.45 -27.21 -9.76
CA TYR A 85 1.25 -26.82 -8.58
C TYR A 85 1.07 -25.33 -8.32
N PRO A 86 0.43 -24.94 -7.20
CA PRO A 86 0.46 -23.57 -6.75
C PRO A 86 1.86 -23.23 -6.23
N GLU A 87 2.43 -22.18 -6.74
CA GLU A 87 3.66 -21.57 -6.22
C GLU A 87 3.27 -20.31 -5.44
N THR A 88 3.65 -20.26 -4.19
CA THR A 88 3.40 -19.10 -3.33
C THR A 88 4.68 -18.29 -3.20
N THR A 89 4.62 -17.03 -3.59
CA THR A 89 5.71 -16.07 -3.43
C THR A 89 5.33 -15.07 -2.36
N ILE A 90 6.18 -14.92 -1.34
CA ILE A 90 6.01 -13.98 -0.24
C ILE A 90 7.11 -12.94 -0.31
N TYR A 91 6.73 -11.66 -0.24
CA TYR A 91 7.67 -10.55 -0.23
C TYR A 91 7.10 -9.35 0.54
N THR A 92 7.96 -8.39 0.84
CA THR A 92 7.59 -7.18 1.55
C THR A 92 7.67 -5.99 0.61
N ARG A 93 6.63 -5.13 0.61
CA ARG A 93 6.64 -3.81 -0.01
C ARG A 93 6.69 -2.74 1.07
N ILE A 94 7.34 -1.62 0.76
CA ILE A 94 7.37 -0.47 1.65
C ILE A 94 6.55 0.65 1.03
N TRP A 95 5.58 1.11 1.81
CA TRP A 95 4.77 2.27 1.47
C TRP A 95 5.18 3.45 2.33
N GLN A 96 5.18 4.63 1.73
CA GLN A 96 5.28 5.88 2.44
C GLN A 96 3.99 6.66 2.24
N THR A 97 3.40 7.09 3.34
CA THR A 97 2.27 8.02 3.33
C THR A 97 2.75 9.37 3.81
N ASP A 98 2.63 10.37 2.95
CA ASP A 98 2.88 11.76 3.28
C ASP A 98 1.57 12.42 3.72
N PHE A 99 1.60 13.02 4.90
CA PHE A 99 0.49 13.75 5.50
C PHE A 99 0.80 15.24 5.41
N ILE A 100 -0.02 15.98 4.69
CA ILE A 100 0.16 17.41 4.46
C ILE A 100 -1.10 18.12 4.95
N PHE A 101 -0.93 19.03 5.89
CA PHE A 101 -2.02 19.79 6.49
C PHE A 101 -1.90 21.25 6.13
N TYR A 102 -3.01 21.87 5.76
CA TYR A 102 -3.16 23.30 5.55
C TYR A 102 -4.14 23.89 6.55
N GLY A 103 -4.03 25.19 6.76
CA GLY A 103 -4.93 25.96 7.60
C GLY A 103 -4.33 26.37 8.95
N PRO A 104 -5.04 27.20 9.71
CA PRO A 104 -4.55 27.80 10.95
C PRO A 104 -4.20 26.78 12.04
N ASN A 105 -4.84 25.60 12.03
CA ASN A 105 -4.59 24.52 13.00
C ASN A 105 -3.73 23.39 12.41
N SER A 106 -3.06 23.60 11.26
CA SER A 106 -2.31 22.57 10.52
C SER A 106 -1.30 21.82 11.40
N PHE A 107 -0.58 22.51 12.29
CA PHE A 107 0.43 21.90 13.15
C PHE A 107 -0.20 20.99 14.22
N ASP A 108 -1.28 21.45 14.85
CA ASP A 108 -1.95 20.69 15.92
C ASP A 108 -2.66 19.47 15.34
N ARG A 109 -3.26 19.59 14.15
CA ARG A 109 -3.86 18.47 13.41
C ARG A 109 -2.81 17.44 13.01
N ALA A 110 -1.64 17.88 12.52
CA ALA A 110 -0.53 17.01 12.20
C ALA A 110 -0.04 16.23 13.43
N ARG A 111 0.11 16.90 14.58
CA ARG A 111 0.49 16.25 15.85
C ARG A 111 -0.58 15.26 16.34
N GLN A 112 -1.85 15.62 16.21
CA GLN A 112 -2.97 14.75 16.57
C GLN A 112 -2.94 13.46 15.76
N VAL A 113 -2.84 13.56 14.44
CA VAL A 113 -2.78 12.39 13.55
C VAL A 113 -1.53 11.55 13.83
N LYS A 114 -0.35 12.18 13.99
CA LYS A 114 0.87 11.46 14.35
C LYS A 114 0.70 10.67 15.65
N ALA A 115 0.16 11.27 16.70
CA ALA A 115 -0.07 10.60 17.98
C ALA A 115 -1.07 9.45 17.86
N CYS A 116 -2.10 9.66 17.03
CA CYS A 116 -3.14 8.68 16.76
C CYS A 116 -2.60 7.43 16.03
N LEU A 117 -1.63 7.58 15.12
CA LEU A 117 -1.04 6.46 14.40
C LEU A 117 -0.39 5.40 15.31
N TYR A 118 -0.07 5.75 16.55
CA TYR A 118 0.45 4.80 17.56
C TYR A 118 -0.65 4.15 18.42
N GLN A 119 -1.94 4.41 18.16
CA GLN A 119 -3.03 3.83 18.92
C GLN A 119 -3.37 2.42 18.46
N ASP A 120 -3.80 1.58 19.39
CA ASP A 120 -4.10 0.17 19.15
C ASP A 120 -5.15 -0.06 18.05
N PHE A 121 -6.15 0.81 17.95
CA PHE A 121 -7.17 0.68 16.90
C PHE A 121 -6.60 0.89 15.51
N VAL A 122 -5.60 1.79 15.34
CA VAL A 122 -4.92 1.98 14.06
C VAL A 122 -4.07 0.77 13.72
N HIS A 123 -3.34 0.23 14.70
CA HIS A 123 -2.58 -1.00 14.51
C HIS A 123 -3.48 -2.17 14.10
N ALA A 124 -4.64 -2.34 14.73
CA ALA A 124 -5.61 -3.37 14.36
C ALA A 124 -6.13 -3.22 12.91
N ILE A 125 -6.39 -1.97 12.47
CA ILE A 125 -6.82 -1.71 11.08
C ILE A 125 -5.70 -2.04 10.09
N LEU A 126 -4.47 -1.65 10.40
CA LEU A 126 -3.31 -1.91 9.54
C LEU A 126 -3.01 -3.41 9.46
N GLU A 127 -2.98 -4.11 10.58
CA GLU A 127 -2.72 -5.54 10.67
C GLU A 127 -3.76 -6.36 9.88
N ALA A 128 -5.03 -5.96 9.92
CA ALA A 128 -6.09 -6.58 9.12
C ALA A 128 -5.84 -6.47 7.60
N SER A 129 -4.94 -5.58 7.18
CA SER A 129 -4.53 -5.35 5.79
C SER A 129 -3.08 -5.82 5.53
N ASN A 130 -2.48 -6.62 6.42
CA ASN A 130 -1.07 -7.04 6.38
C ASN A 130 -0.08 -5.86 6.31
N LEU A 131 -0.44 -4.75 6.95
CA LEU A 131 0.38 -3.54 7.03
C LEU A 131 0.95 -3.40 8.45
N TYR A 132 2.20 -3.03 8.53
CA TYR A 132 2.92 -2.83 9.79
C TYR A 132 3.60 -1.48 9.78
N LEU A 133 3.23 -0.63 10.72
CA LEU A 133 3.77 0.72 10.84
C LEU A 133 5.24 0.68 11.26
N ASP A 134 6.10 1.39 10.53
CA ASP A 134 7.45 1.69 11.01
C ASP A 134 7.33 2.63 12.21
N THR A 135 7.98 2.26 13.32
CA THR A 135 7.94 3.01 14.57
C THR A 135 8.58 4.41 14.46
N VAL A 136 9.37 4.65 13.41
CA VAL A 136 10.04 5.94 13.18
C VAL A 136 9.17 6.82 12.29
N ILE A 137 8.16 7.46 12.87
CA ILE A 137 7.34 8.47 12.16
C ILE A 137 8.04 9.82 12.18
N GLY A 138 8.10 10.48 11.02
CA GLY A 138 8.66 11.81 10.88
C GLY A 138 8.04 12.84 11.84
N THR A 139 8.81 13.84 12.26
CA THR A 139 8.30 14.93 13.08
C THR A 139 7.54 15.93 12.21
N PRO A 140 6.32 16.36 12.61
CA PRO A 140 5.60 17.42 11.91
C PRO A 140 6.46 18.68 11.78
N ARG A 141 6.62 19.18 10.55
CA ARG A 141 7.39 20.37 10.24
C ARG A 141 6.52 21.40 9.57
N ARG A 142 6.59 22.64 10.06
CA ARG A 142 5.97 23.79 9.40
C ARG A 142 6.82 24.19 8.20
N THR A 143 6.20 24.24 7.04
CA THR A 143 6.80 24.65 5.76
C THR A 143 5.83 25.61 5.07
N PRO A 144 5.73 26.88 5.51
CA PRO A 144 4.81 27.84 4.91
C PRO A 144 5.05 27.94 3.41
N GLU A 145 3.97 28.08 2.66
CA GLU A 145 3.99 28.12 1.20
C GLU A 145 3.39 29.44 0.71
N LEU A 146 4.07 30.10 -0.22
CA LEU A 146 3.57 31.33 -0.84
C LEU A 146 2.73 30.94 -2.07
N PHE A 147 1.43 31.19 -2.02
CA PHE A 147 0.53 30.97 -3.13
C PHE A 147 -0.34 32.22 -3.37
N GLN A 148 -0.42 32.71 -4.58
CA GLN A 148 -1.16 33.90 -4.98
C GLN A 148 -0.89 35.14 -4.07
N ASN A 149 0.37 35.39 -3.76
CA ASN A 149 0.83 36.47 -2.86
C ASN A 149 0.32 36.37 -1.41
N GLN A 150 -0.14 35.19 -0.98
CA GLN A 150 -0.53 34.92 0.40
C GLN A 150 0.29 33.78 0.97
N TRP A 151 0.69 33.90 2.23
CA TRP A 151 1.37 32.82 2.94
C TRP A 151 0.35 31.84 3.50
N TRP A 152 0.45 30.59 3.06
CA TRP A 152 -0.36 29.50 3.56
C TRP A 152 0.41 28.75 4.63
N GLU A 153 -0.22 28.55 5.79
CA GLU A 153 0.33 27.65 6.78
C GLU A 153 0.23 26.21 6.25
N ARG A 154 1.38 25.55 6.18
CA ARG A 154 1.49 24.17 5.78
C ARG A 154 2.33 23.42 6.79
N THR A 155 1.88 22.25 7.22
CA THR A 155 2.62 21.34 8.08
C THR A 155 2.58 19.96 7.47
N GLY A 156 3.71 19.28 7.44
CA GLY A 156 3.79 17.93 6.89
C GLY A 156 4.66 17.00 7.71
N PHE A 157 4.35 15.72 7.62
CA PHE A 157 5.19 14.61 8.07
C PHE A 157 4.91 13.38 7.23
N SER A 158 5.79 12.39 7.29
CA SER A 158 5.60 11.11 6.61
C SER A 158 5.71 9.94 7.57
N ALA A 159 4.98 8.87 7.27
CA ALA A 159 5.08 7.59 7.93
C ALA A 159 5.33 6.49 6.89
N ARG A 160 6.08 5.46 7.28
CA ARG A 160 6.35 4.29 6.45
C ARG A 160 5.64 3.07 7.02
N MET A 161 5.22 2.20 6.13
CA MET A 161 4.58 0.94 6.45
C MET A 161 5.20 -0.17 5.61
N ASN A 162 5.41 -1.30 6.26
CA ASN A 162 5.78 -2.54 5.60
C ASN A 162 4.50 -3.33 5.29
N GLU A 163 4.31 -3.73 4.05
CA GLU A 163 3.21 -4.58 3.62
C GLU A 163 3.74 -5.96 3.29
N GLN A 164 3.20 -6.99 3.90
CA GLN A 164 3.48 -8.37 3.50
C GLN A 164 2.53 -8.76 2.36
N VAL A 165 3.11 -9.06 1.21
CA VAL A 165 2.38 -9.49 0.02
C VAL A 165 2.59 -10.98 -0.21
N THR A 166 1.50 -11.68 -0.49
CA THR A 166 1.51 -13.09 -0.89
C THR A 166 0.87 -13.22 -2.27
N ASP A 167 1.65 -13.68 -3.21
CA ASP A 167 1.21 -13.96 -4.58
C ASP A 167 1.13 -15.46 -4.80
N VAL A 168 0.00 -15.93 -5.33
CA VAL A 168 -0.18 -17.34 -5.68
C VAL A 168 -0.30 -17.47 -7.20
N LEU A 169 0.63 -18.22 -7.79
CA LEU A 169 0.66 -18.57 -9.21
C LEU A 169 0.45 -20.06 -9.37
N VAL A 170 -0.64 -20.44 -10.03
CA VAL A 170 -0.88 -21.85 -10.35
C VAL A 170 -0.15 -22.19 -11.64
N LYS A 171 0.80 -23.13 -11.56
CA LYS A 171 1.58 -23.64 -12.70
C LYS A 171 1.06 -25.01 -13.11
N PRO A 172 0.97 -25.33 -14.42
CA PRO A 172 0.69 -26.67 -14.86
C PRO A 172 1.86 -27.59 -14.53
N ALA A 173 1.57 -28.82 -14.13
CA ALA A 173 2.58 -29.84 -13.94
C ALA A 173 2.98 -30.48 -15.26
N ILE A 174 4.23 -30.86 -15.39
CA ILE A 174 4.65 -31.78 -16.44
C ILE A 174 4.25 -33.18 -15.95
N GLN A 175 3.23 -33.75 -16.58
CA GLN A 175 2.74 -35.08 -16.21
C GLN A 175 3.48 -36.19 -16.93
N LEU A 176 4.02 -35.90 -18.11
CA LEU A 176 4.66 -36.86 -18.96
C LEU A 176 5.84 -36.23 -19.71
N ALA A 177 6.96 -36.85 -19.71
CA ALA A 177 8.10 -36.44 -20.50
C ALA A 177 8.58 -37.62 -21.38
N ASN A 178 8.59 -37.44 -22.71
CA ASN A 178 9.18 -38.41 -23.64
C ASN A 178 10.62 -37.99 -23.93
N ILE A 179 11.54 -38.85 -23.60
CA ILE A 179 12.96 -38.69 -23.92
C ILE A 179 13.28 -39.60 -25.10
N ILE A 180 13.59 -38.99 -26.23
CA ILE A 180 13.97 -39.72 -27.45
C ILE A 180 15.49 -39.59 -27.60
N LEU A 181 16.16 -40.72 -27.59
CA LEU A 181 17.60 -40.81 -27.89
C LEU A 181 17.79 -41.23 -29.35
N GLU A 182 18.37 -40.35 -30.13
CA GLU A 182 18.66 -40.56 -31.54
C GLU A 182 20.17 -40.55 -31.80
N ASP A 183 20.63 -41.44 -32.65
CA ASP A 183 21.96 -41.38 -33.24
C ASP A 183 21.86 -41.20 -34.77
N VAL A 184 22.99 -41.22 -35.48
CA VAL A 184 23.04 -41.08 -36.93
C VAL A 184 22.32 -42.20 -37.71
N ASN A 185 21.92 -43.27 -37.05
CA ASN A 185 21.21 -44.41 -37.62
C ASN A 185 19.71 -44.44 -37.28
N GLY A 186 19.23 -43.49 -36.50
CA GLY A 186 17.80 -43.36 -36.08
C GLY A 186 17.58 -43.43 -34.59
N ILE A 187 16.32 -43.58 -34.18
CA ILE A 187 15.91 -43.64 -32.78
C ILE A 187 16.54 -44.83 -32.07
N PHE A 188 17.33 -44.57 -31.03
CA PHE A 188 18.00 -45.60 -30.25
C PHE A 188 17.15 -46.06 -29.03
N ALA A 189 16.49 -45.15 -28.38
CA ALA A 189 15.56 -45.45 -27.29
C ALA A 189 14.53 -44.34 -27.13
N GLU A 190 13.31 -44.71 -26.72
CA GLU A 190 12.25 -43.81 -26.28
C GLU A 190 11.89 -44.17 -24.85
N ILE A 191 12.00 -43.21 -23.94
CA ILE A 191 11.69 -43.40 -22.52
C ILE A 191 10.59 -42.44 -22.18
N THR A 192 9.45 -42.97 -21.77
CA THR A 192 8.36 -42.19 -21.18
C THR A 192 8.52 -42.19 -19.66
N VAL A 193 8.56 -41.02 -19.06
CA VAL A 193 8.64 -40.85 -17.62
C VAL A 193 7.34 -40.17 -17.14
N ASP A 194 6.57 -40.90 -16.32
CA ASP A 194 5.47 -40.37 -15.57
C ASP A 194 6.04 -39.70 -14.31
N LEU A 195 5.73 -38.39 -14.12
CA LEU A 195 6.24 -37.55 -13.03
C LEU A 195 5.16 -37.25 -12.00
#